data_83acfcdd980e964b62328a42f0e9e190
#
_entry.id   83acfcdd980e964b62328a42f0e9e190
#
_cell.length_a   1.000
_cell.length_b   1.000
_cell.length_c   1.000
_cell.angle_alpha   90.00
_cell.angle_beta   90.00
_cell.angle_gamma   90.00
#
_symmetry.space_group_name_H-M   'P 1'
#
loop_
_entity.id
_entity.type
_entity.pdbx_description
1 polymer ?
#
loop_
_entity_poly.entity_id
_entity_poly.type
_entity_poly.pdbx_seq_one_letter_code
_entity_poly.pdbx_strand_id
1 'polypeptide(L)'
;MTKVRYFLKCSLILAIIPIFALKNLLIGNNNSFMNINIEDFSLTNFISSVETMPFDYAGVRGIADCFGYYIICFKERNSDIASAISFDDILLHKELTEMANHILRTLCIPIRFGDDSHLVKSTLGTPFCIDENLFTERKIWYYYINERKGLLNIGINSVDKFMSLEIITHPTIIKERKETLSIS
;
A
#
# COMPACT_ATOMS: atom_id res chain seq x y z
N MET A 1 32.29 -43.72 33.99
CA MET A 1 32.16 -43.42 32.54
C MET A 1 30.68 -43.28 32.18
N THR A 2 30.19 -42.08 32.20
CA THR A 2 28.76 -41.77 32.03
C THR A 2 28.59 -41.06 30.69
N LYS A 3 27.93 -41.73 29.73
CA LYS A 3 27.61 -41.18 28.42
C LYS A 3 26.43 -40.21 28.54
N VAL A 4 26.67 -38.92 28.28
CA VAL A 4 25.65 -37.91 28.15
C VAL A 4 25.09 -37.99 26.73
N ARG A 5 23.81 -38.34 26.60
CA ARG A 5 23.06 -38.30 25.33
C ARG A 5 22.53 -36.87 25.15
N TYR A 6 23.01 -36.17 24.11
CA TYR A 6 22.40 -34.92 23.64
C TYR A 6 21.17 -35.26 22.84
N PHE A 7 20.00 -34.92 23.36
CA PHE A 7 18.75 -34.87 22.60
C PHE A 7 18.73 -33.56 21.81
N LEU A 8 18.87 -33.67 20.49
CA LEU A 8 18.51 -32.57 19.58
C LEU A 8 17.00 -32.42 19.63
N LYS A 9 16.53 -31.35 20.29
CA LYS A 9 15.18 -30.85 20.08
C LYS A 9 15.16 -30.06 18.77
N CYS A 10 14.73 -30.68 17.67
CA CYS A 10 14.26 -29.96 16.49
C CYS A 10 12.97 -29.25 16.86
N SER A 11 13.08 -27.96 17.18
CA SER A 11 11.91 -27.08 17.22
C SER A 11 11.41 -26.87 15.79
N LEU A 12 10.33 -27.57 15.44
CA LEU A 12 9.53 -27.26 14.28
C LEU A 12 8.92 -25.87 14.53
N ILE A 13 9.56 -24.82 14.02
CA ILE A 13 8.91 -23.52 13.85
C ILE A 13 7.93 -23.71 12.69
N LEU A 14 6.71 -24.13 13.01
CA LEU A 14 5.59 -23.96 12.11
C LEU A 14 5.42 -22.45 11.94
N ALA A 15 5.90 -21.93 10.80
CA ALA A 15 5.55 -20.61 10.36
C ALA A 15 4.01 -20.61 10.18
N ILE A 16 3.32 -20.00 11.12
CA ILE A 16 1.89 -19.74 11.00
C ILE A 16 1.78 -18.70 9.90
N ILE A 17 1.68 -19.17 8.66
CA ILE A 17 1.24 -18.33 7.55
C ILE A 17 -0.19 -17.93 7.90
N PRO A 18 -0.51 -16.63 8.00
CA PRO A 18 -1.87 -16.21 8.31
C PRO A 18 -2.83 -16.91 7.33
N ILE A 19 -3.86 -17.55 7.85
CA ILE A 19 -4.86 -18.30 7.06
C ILE A 19 -5.47 -17.44 5.94
N PHE A 20 -5.48 -16.12 6.11
CA PHE A 20 -5.86 -15.14 5.10
C PHE A 20 -4.94 -15.11 3.87
N ALA A 21 -3.63 -15.31 4.02
CA ALA A 21 -2.69 -15.35 2.90
C ALA A 21 -2.87 -16.62 2.07
N LEU A 22 -3.19 -17.75 2.71
CA LEU A 22 -3.47 -19.00 1.99
C LEU A 22 -4.79 -18.98 1.22
N LYS A 23 -5.80 -18.23 1.71
CA LYS A 23 -7.09 -18.12 1.02
C LYS A 23 -6.97 -17.36 -0.30
N ASN A 24 -6.07 -16.38 -0.38
CA ASN A 24 -5.82 -15.62 -1.61
C ASN A 24 -4.93 -16.37 -2.62
N LEU A 25 -4.12 -17.34 -2.18
CA LEU A 25 -3.27 -18.16 -3.06
C LEU A 25 -4.01 -19.30 -3.76
N LEU A 26 -5.16 -19.73 -3.22
CA LEU A 26 -5.93 -20.88 -3.74
C LEU A 26 -7.11 -20.49 -4.64
N ILE A 27 -7.38 -19.19 -4.82
CA ILE A 27 -8.49 -18.76 -5.67
C ILE A 27 -7.92 -18.21 -6.99
N GLY A 28 -7.65 -19.15 -7.89
CA GLY A 28 -7.51 -18.82 -9.31
C GLY A 28 -8.80 -18.17 -9.83
N ASN A 29 -8.67 -17.00 -10.45
CA ASN A 29 -9.68 -16.37 -11.32
C ASN A 29 -11.06 -16.04 -10.74
N ASN A 30 -11.15 -15.55 -9.53
CA ASN A 30 -12.34 -14.82 -9.11
C ASN A 30 -11.92 -13.36 -8.76
N ASN A 31 -12.70 -12.39 -9.22
CA ASN A 31 -12.60 -10.95 -8.94
C ASN A 31 -12.78 -10.65 -7.44
N SER A 32 -12.00 -11.26 -6.56
CA SER A 32 -11.99 -10.94 -5.15
C SER A 32 -11.20 -9.65 -4.99
N PHE A 33 -11.89 -8.54 -4.79
CA PHE A 33 -11.27 -7.27 -4.49
C PHE A 33 -10.43 -7.39 -3.22
N MET A 34 -9.22 -6.86 -3.27
CA MET A 34 -8.37 -6.76 -2.11
C MET A 34 -9.05 -5.85 -1.07
N ASN A 35 -9.18 -6.33 0.17
CA ASN A 35 -9.69 -5.54 1.28
C ASN A 35 -8.53 -4.85 1.98
N ILE A 36 -8.48 -3.53 1.89
CA ILE A 36 -7.49 -2.68 2.54
C ILE A 36 -8.24 -1.73 3.47
N ASN A 37 -8.02 -1.84 4.76
CA ASN A 37 -8.56 -0.91 5.74
C ASN A 37 -7.49 0.10 6.15
N ILE A 38 -7.76 1.38 5.93
CA ILE A 38 -6.91 2.50 6.35
C ILE A 38 -7.60 3.42 7.36
N GLU A 39 -8.85 3.15 7.75
CA GLU A 39 -9.64 4.04 8.60
C GLU A 39 -8.97 4.29 9.96
N ASP A 40 -8.37 3.25 10.54
CA ASP A 40 -7.65 3.32 11.81
C ASP A 40 -6.16 3.62 11.64
N PHE A 41 -5.70 3.86 10.41
CA PHE A 41 -4.29 4.09 10.17
C PHE A 41 -3.88 5.48 10.65
N SER A 42 -2.78 5.54 11.42
CA SER A 42 -2.12 6.78 11.80
C SER A 42 -0.63 6.65 11.54
N LEU A 43 -0.10 7.55 10.72
CA LEU A 43 1.33 7.60 10.45
C LEU A 43 2.13 7.88 11.73
N THR A 44 1.61 8.74 12.61
CA THR A 44 2.23 9.09 13.89
C THR A 44 2.37 7.87 14.80
N ASN A 45 1.37 7.01 14.86
CA ASN A 45 1.44 5.78 15.65
C ASN A 45 2.39 4.75 15.05
N PHE A 46 2.61 4.82 13.75
CA PHE A 46 3.47 3.89 13.02
C PHE A 46 4.95 4.26 13.11
N ILE A 47 5.24 5.58 13.13
CA ILE A 47 6.59 6.14 13.11
C ILE A 47 6.83 6.84 14.46
N SER A 48 7.07 6.06 15.51
CA SER A 48 7.24 6.55 16.88
C SER A 48 8.49 7.42 17.11
N SER A 49 9.39 7.55 16.12
CA SER A 49 10.66 8.25 16.23
C SER A 49 10.81 9.47 15.32
N VAL A 50 9.78 9.82 14.54
CA VAL A 50 9.86 10.88 13.53
C VAL A 50 8.80 11.94 13.81
N GLU A 51 9.19 13.20 13.79
CA GLU A 51 8.25 14.31 13.83
C GLU A 51 7.37 14.28 12.57
N THR A 52 6.12 13.91 12.77
CA THR A 52 5.10 14.12 11.74
C THR A 52 4.69 15.58 11.77
N MET A 53 4.71 16.24 10.65
CA MET A 53 4.20 17.59 10.54
C MET A 53 2.74 17.55 10.12
N PRO A 54 1.81 18.10 10.90
CA PRO A 54 0.45 18.31 10.45
C PRO A 54 0.47 19.25 9.23
N PHE A 55 -0.20 18.83 8.19
CA PHE A 55 -0.22 19.56 6.92
C PHE A 55 -1.67 19.89 6.58
N ASP A 56 -1.99 21.20 6.48
CA ASP A 56 -3.30 21.65 6.01
C ASP A 56 -3.23 21.80 4.48
N TYR A 57 -3.88 20.91 3.78
CA TYR A 57 -4.03 20.99 2.32
C TYR A 57 -4.96 22.16 1.98
N ALA A 58 -4.40 23.29 1.62
CA ALA A 58 -5.14 24.49 1.20
C ALA A 58 -6.10 24.13 0.04
N GLY A 59 -7.40 24.25 0.30
CA GLY A 59 -8.46 23.96 -0.67
C GLY A 59 -8.90 22.49 -0.70
N VAL A 60 -8.26 21.61 0.04
CA VAL A 60 -8.70 20.23 0.25
C VAL A 60 -9.33 20.11 1.63
N ARG A 61 -10.23 19.16 1.78
CA ARG A 61 -11.12 18.98 2.93
C ARG A 61 -10.45 18.29 4.11
N GLY A 62 -9.13 18.42 4.29
CA GLY A 62 -8.48 17.61 5.30
C GLY A 62 -7.18 18.18 5.84
N ILE A 63 -6.68 17.46 6.82
CA ILE A 63 -5.34 17.60 7.37
C ILE A 63 -4.56 16.35 7.01
N ALA A 64 -3.23 16.39 7.09
CA ALA A 64 -2.41 15.21 6.82
C ALA A 64 -1.34 15.02 7.89
N ASP A 65 -1.09 13.76 8.23
CA ASP A 65 0.14 13.34 8.90
C ASP A 65 1.18 13.09 7.80
N CYS A 66 2.34 13.74 7.88
CA CYS A 66 3.35 13.67 6.83
C CYS A 66 4.68 13.16 7.37
N PHE A 67 5.33 12.30 6.60
CA PHE A 67 6.75 12.04 6.71
C PHE A 67 7.46 12.65 5.51
N GLY A 68 7.90 13.89 5.65
CA GLY A 68 8.34 14.70 4.52
C GLY A 68 7.25 14.80 3.45
N TYR A 69 7.67 14.69 2.18
CA TYR A 69 6.74 14.56 1.05
C TYR A 69 6.62 13.11 0.54
N TYR A 70 7.25 12.17 1.23
CA TYR A 70 7.41 10.79 0.78
C TYR A 70 6.26 9.90 1.20
N ILE A 71 5.76 10.07 2.43
CA ILE A 71 4.64 9.30 2.97
C ILE A 71 3.65 10.29 3.59
N ILE A 72 2.42 10.26 3.11
CA ILE A 72 1.38 11.18 3.55
C ILE A 72 0.12 10.38 3.86
N CYS A 73 -0.41 10.57 5.08
CA CYS A 73 -1.73 10.06 5.47
C CYS A 73 -2.70 11.23 5.53
N PHE A 74 -3.66 11.25 4.64
CA PHE A 74 -4.71 12.28 4.58
C PHE A 74 -5.88 11.90 5.48
N LYS A 75 -6.39 12.89 6.21
CA LYS A 75 -7.57 12.76 7.07
C LYS A 75 -8.57 13.86 6.73
N GLU A 76 -9.84 13.61 6.95
CA GLU A 76 -10.83 14.68 6.87
C GLU A 76 -10.65 15.69 8.00
N ARG A 77 -10.93 16.96 7.69
CA ARG A 77 -10.97 18.01 8.70
C ARG A 77 -12.05 17.66 9.74
N ASN A 78 -11.69 17.66 11.01
CA ASN A 78 -12.51 17.25 12.14
C ASN A 78 -12.78 15.73 12.25
N SER A 79 -11.96 14.89 11.64
CA SER A 79 -12.01 13.44 11.79
C SER A 79 -10.61 12.89 11.94
N ASP A 80 -10.47 11.82 12.72
CA ASP A 80 -9.23 11.04 12.81
C ASP A 80 -9.18 9.89 11.80
N ILE A 81 -10.23 9.77 10.97
CA ILE A 81 -10.35 8.70 9.98
C ILE A 81 -9.46 9.00 8.77
N ALA A 82 -8.54 8.11 8.47
CA ALA A 82 -7.71 8.22 7.28
C ALA A 82 -8.56 8.01 6.02
N SER A 83 -8.43 8.91 5.06
CA SER A 83 -9.17 8.93 3.79
C SER A 83 -8.30 8.55 2.59
N ALA A 84 -6.99 8.75 2.70
CA ALA A 84 -6.01 8.29 1.73
C ALA A 84 -4.62 8.16 2.37
N ILE A 85 -3.80 7.28 1.80
CA ILE A 85 -2.37 7.17 2.10
C ILE A 85 -1.61 7.21 0.79
N SER A 86 -0.58 8.04 0.72
CA SER A 86 0.28 8.19 -0.44
C SER A 86 1.73 7.90 -0.08
N PHE A 87 2.41 7.17 -0.95
CA PHE A 87 3.85 6.89 -0.90
C PHE A 87 4.44 7.31 -2.23
N ASP A 88 5.43 8.19 -2.23
CA ASP A 88 6.02 8.66 -3.47
C ASP A 88 7.54 8.78 -3.36
N ASP A 89 8.23 8.53 -4.46
CA ASP A 89 9.68 8.73 -4.68
C ASP A 89 10.63 8.20 -3.58
N ILE A 90 10.27 7.06 -3.00
CA ILE A 90 11.00 6.49 -1.84
C ILE A 90 12.11 5.51 -2.22
N LEU A 91 12.20 5.05 -3.48
CA LEU A 91 13.12 3.97 -3.88
C LEU A 91 14.61 4.33 -3.68
N LEU A 92 14.96 5.62 -3.75
CA LEU A 92 16.32 6.09 -3.52
C LEU A 92 16.70 6.17 -2.04
N HIS A 93 15.71 6.05 -1.14
CA HIS A 93 15.86 6.16 0.30
C HIS A 93 15.63 4.82 0.97
N LYS A 94 16.71 4.09 1.26
CA LYS A 94 16.62 2.71 1.81
C LYS A 94 15.74 2.61 3.05
N GLU A 95 15.93 3.51 4.03
CA GLU A 95 15.15 3.49 5.27
C GLU A 95 13.67 3.75 5.04
N LEU A 96 13.34 4.69 4.14
CA LEU A 96 11.94 4.97 3.75
C LEU A 96 11.32 3.80 3.01
N THR A 97 12.07 3.16 2.13
CA THR A 97 11.63 1.96 1.40
C THR A 97 11.33 0.81 2.36
N GLU A 98 12.19 0.58 3.35
CA GLU A 98 11.97 -0.45 4.38
C GLU A 98 10.74 -0.15 5.23
N MET A 99 10.55 1.10 5.65
CA MET A 99 9.38 1.57 6.39
C MET A 99 8.10 1.42 5.57
N ALA A 100 8.09 1.91 4.33
CA ALA A 100 6.94 1.78 3.44
C ALA A 100 6.57 0.32 3.21
N ASN A 101 7.55 -0.55 2.97
CA ASN A 101 7.33 -1.98 2.84
C ASN A 101 6.80 -2.63 4.14
N HIS A 102 7.16 -2.09 5.29
CA HIS A 102 6.57 -2.53 6.55
C HIS A 102 5.09 -2.11 6.65
N ILE A 103 4.77 -0.87 6.27
CA ILE A 103 3.38 -0.40 6.22
C ILE A 103 2.56 -1.24 5.23
N LEU A 104 3.06 -1.52 4.02
CA LEU A 104 2.35 -2.36 3.06
C LEU A 104 2.02 -3.75 3.63
N ARG A 105 2.96 -4.37 4.32
CA ARG A 105 2.72 -5.67 5.00
C ARG A 105 1.62 -5.56 6.06
N THR A 106 1.61 -4.49 6.86
CA THR A 106 0.58 -4.27 7.88
C THR A 106 -0.79 -4.07 7.25
N LEU A 107 -0.85 -3.40 6.11
CA LEU A 107 -2.08 -3.23 5.33
C LEU A 107 -2.44 -4.47 4.49
N CYS A 108 -1.70 -5.58 4.62
CA CYS A 108 -1.89 -6.81 3.85
C CYS A 108 -1.79 -6.63 2.33
N ILE A 109 -0.98 -5.68 1.86
CA ILE A 109 -0.71 -5.46 0.45
C ILE A 109 0.51 -6.29 0.05
N PRO A 110 0.36 -7.31 -0.82
CA PRO A 110 1.37 -8.34 -1.04
C PRO A 110 2.41 -7.98 -2.12
N ILE A 111 2.75 -6.70 -2.25
CA ILE A 111 3.81 -6.18 -3.14
C ILE A 111 4.80 -5.35 -2.33
N ARG A 112 5.96 -5.08 -2.91
CA ARG A 112 7.03 -4.30 -2.28
C ARG A 112 7.55 -3.23 -3.23
N PHE A 113 7.88 -2.06 -2.71
CA PHE A 113 8.58 -1.04 -3.47
C PHE A 113 9.88 -1.62 -4.06
N GLY A 114 10.08 -1.39 -5.36
CA GLY A 114 11.17 -1.96 -6.14
C GLY A 114 10.84 -3.27 -6.87
N ASP A 115 9.67 -3.88 -6.62
CA ASP A 115 9.21 -5.04 -7.39
C ASP A 115 9.06 -4.69 -8.87
N ASP A 116 9.33 -5.67 -9.74
CA ASP A 116 9.09 -5.53 -11.18
C ASP A 116 7.59 -5.44 -11.47
N SER A 117 7.22 -4.69 -12.49
CA SER A 117 5.83 -4.54 -12.92
C SER A 117 5.16 -5.89 -13.21
N HIS A 118 5.89 -6.85 -13.76
CA HIS A 118 5.40 -8.20 -13.99
C HIS A 118 5.00 -8.89 -12.67
N LEU A 119 5.81 -8.76 -11.61
CA LEU A 119 5.49 -9.30 -10.29
C LEU A 119 4.28 -8.59 -9.68
N VAL A 120 4.21 -7.26 -9.77
CA VAL A 120 3.05 -6.48 -9.33
C VAL A 120 1.78 -6.98 -10.03
N LYS A 121 1.82 -7.11 -11.38
CA LYS A 121 0.67 -7.57 -12.16
C LYS A 121 0.28 -9.02 -11.88
N SER A 122 1.26 -9.91 -11.69
CA SER A 122 0.98 -11.31 -11.34
C SER A 122 0.37 -11.45 -9.95
N THR A 123 0.71 -10.53 -9.04
CA THR A 123 0.23 -10.52 -7.65
C THR A 123 -1.14 -9.85 -7.50
N LEU A 124 -1.35 -8.69 -8.11
CA LEU A 124 -2.58 -7.90 -7.97
C LEU A 124 -3.60 -8.15 -9.07
N GLY A 125 -3.21 -8.83 -10.13
CA GLY A 125 -4.03 -9.02 -11.32
C GLY A 125 -3.90 -7.88 -12.33
N THR A 126 -4.86 -7.81 -13.26
CA THR A 126 -4.87 -6.78 -14.30
C THR A 126 -5.49 -5.49 -13.77
N PRO A 127 -4.80 -4.34 -13.89
CA PRO A 127 -5.40 -3.05 -13.56
C PRO A 127 -6.62 -2.77 -14.46
N PHE A 128 -7.62 -2.09 -13.93
CA PHE A 128 -8.79 -1.72 -14.74
C PHE A 128 -8.53 -0.52 -15.64
N CYS A 129 -7.52 0.30 -15.30
CA CYS A 129 -7.07 1.44 -16.10
C CYS A 129 -5.55 1.59 -15.96
N ILE A 130 -4.90 2.03 -17.02
CA ILE A 130 -3.50 2.42 -17.04
C ILE A 130 -3.43 3.82 -17.62
N ASP A 131 -2.89 4.76 -16.86
CA ASP A 131 -2.59 6.11 -17.33
C ASP A 131 -1.10 6.23 -17.62
N GLU A 132 -0.77 6.45 -18.89
CA GLU A 132 0.60 6.64 -19.37
C GLU A 132 0.95 8.11 -19.60
N ASN A 133 -0.01 9.01 -19.42
CA ASN A 133 0.11 10.42 -19.81
C ASN A 133 0.23 11.38 -18.62
N LEU A 134 -0.18 10.96 -17.42
CA LEU A 134 -0.21 11.84 -16.26
C LEU A 134 1.19 12.29 -15.85
N PHE A 135 2.19 11.43 -15.99
CA PHE A 135 3.58 11.72 -15.67
C PHE A 135 4.51 11.22 -16.78
N THR A 136 5.55 12.00 -17.10
CA THR A 136 6.53 11.63 -18.13
C THR A 136 7.44 10.45 -17.73
N GLU A 137 7.60 10.22 -16.43
CA GLU A 137 8.58 9.26 -15.90
C GLU A 137 7.94 7.99 -15.33
N ARG A 138 6.62 7.92 -15.27
CA ARG A 138 5.91 6.79 -14.70
C ARG A 138 4.53 6.58 -15.31
N LYS A 139 4.09 5.31 -15.32
CA LYS A 139 2.73 4.90 -15.63
C LYS A 139 1.98 4.68 -14.34
N ILE A 140 0.71 5.05 -14.27
CA ILE A 140 -0.13 4.78 -13.10
C ILE A 140 -1.12 3.66 -13.43
N TRP A 141 -1.09 2.61 -12.65
CA TRP A 141 -2.00 1.48 -12.73
C TRP A 141 -3.07 1.60 -11.65
N TYR A 142 -4.33 1.52 -12.05
CA TYR A 142 -5.47 1.68 -11.15
C TYR A 142 -6.14 0.34 -10.90
N TYR A 143 -6.35 0.04 -9.62
CA TYR A 143 -7.04 -1.15 -9.14
C TYR A 143 -8.21 -0.75 -8.25
N TYR A 144 -9.33 -1.49 -8.35
CA TYR A 144 -10.38 -1.39 -7.35
C TYR A 144 -10.03 -2.20 -6.13
N ILE A 145 -10.32 -1.66 -4.95
CA ILE A 145 -10.24 -2.34 -3.65
C ILE A 145 -11.59 -2.24 -2.95
N ASN A 146 -11.78 -3.01 -1.86
CA ASN A 146 -12.94 -2.93 -0.98
C ASN A 146 -14.28 -2.97 -1.75
N GLU A 147 -14.45 -3.98 -2.62
CA GLU A 147 -15.67 -4.11 -3.44
C GLU A 147 -15.98 -2.86 -4.29
N ARG A 148 -14.97 -2.24 -4.87
CA ARG A 148 -15.01 -0.98 -5.65
C ARG A 148 -15.31 0.28 -4.82
N LYS A 149 -15.26 0.20 -3.50
CA LYS A 149 -15.39 1.37 -2.62
C LYS A 149 -14.07 2.09 -2.36
N GLY A 150 -12.97 1.60 -2.93
CA GLY A 150 -11.66 2.21 -2.83
C GLY A 150 -10.86 2.06 -4.11
N LEU A 151 -9.79 2.84 -4.22
CA LEU A 151 -8.81 2.79 -5.31
C LEU A 151 -7.43 2.52 -4.73
N LEU A 152 -6.67 1.69 -5.42
CA LEU A 152 -5.25 1.48 -5.24
C LEU A 152 -4.54 1.89 -6.53
N ASN A 153 -3.74 2.94 -6.45
CA ASN A 153 -2.99 3.48 -7.58
C ASN A 153 -1.52 3.08 -7.42
N ILE A 154 -0.96 2.45 -8.43
CA ILE A 154 0.42 1.94 -8.44
C ILE A 154 1.22 2.68 -9.50
N GLY A 155 2.29 3.37 -9.10
CA GLY A 155 3.22 3.99 -10.03
C GLY A 155 4.36 3.04 -10.42
N ILE A 156 4.51 2.82 -11.72
CA ILE A 156 5.60 2.06 -12.32
C ILE A 156 6.51 3.04 -13.08
N ASN A 157 7.77 3.07 -12.73
CA ASN A 157 8.73 3.98 -13.36
C ASN A 157 9.20 3.49 -14.74
N SER A 158 10.03 4.30 -15.41
CA SER A 158 10.58 4.02 -16.74
C SER A 158 11.51 2.80 -16.80
N VAL A 159 12.01 2.33 -15.66
CA VAL A 159 12.83 1.10 -15.56
C VAL A 159 12.02 -0.08 -15.03
N ASP A 160 10.70 0.00 -15.17
CA ASP A 160 9.73 -1.07 -14.91
C ASP A 160 9.64 -1.51 -13.43
N LYS A 161 9.89 -0.56 -12.50
CA LYS A 161 9.83 -0.81 -11.06
C LYS A 161 8.66 -0.11 -10.38
N PHE A 162 8.05 -0.77 -9.41
CA PHE A 162 7.06 -0.18 -8.52
C PHE A 162 7.72 0.89 -7.63
N MET A 163 7.29 2.15 -7.79
CA MET A 163 7.93 3.29 -7.14
C MET A 163 6.99 4.15 -6.29
N SER A 164 5.71 4.17 -6.58
CA SER A 164 4.73 4.96 -5.85
C SER A 164 3.42 4.24 -5.68
N LEU A 165 2.70 4.57 -4.60
CA LEU A 165 1.42 3.97 -4.29
C LEU A 165 0.50 4.99 -3.63
N GLU A 166 -0.77 4.98 -4.02
CA GLU A 166 -1.81 5.75 -3.35
C GLU A 166 -3.00 4.83 -3.05
N ILE A 167 -3.48 4.83 -1.82
CA ILE A 167 -4.69 4.15 -1.38
C ILE A 167 -5.72 5.22 -1.08
N ILE A 168 -6.89 5.15 -1.71
CA ILE A 168 -7.98 6.12 -1.54
C ILE A 168 -9.24 5.38 -1.14
N THR A 169 -9.84 5.77 -0.01
CA THR A 169 -11.12 5.23 0.46
C THR A 169 -12.23 6.29 0.52
N HIS A 170 -11.88 7.57 0.34
CA HIS A 170 -12.85 8.66 0.40
C HIS A 170 -13.74 8.71 -0.86
N PRO A 171 -15.08 8.60 -0.74
CA PRO A 171 -15.98 8.48 -1.91
C PRO A 171 -15.90 9.66 -2.88
N THR A 172 -15.75 10.88 -2.38
CA THR A 172 -15.66 12.08 -3.23
C THR A 172 -14.36 12.07 -4.05
N ILE A 173 -13.23 11.74 -3.42
CA ILE A 173 -11.93 11.69 -4.12
C ILE A 173 -11.95 10.58 -5.18
N ILE A 174 -12.55 9.43 -4.85
CA ILE A 174 -12.72 8.32 -5.81
C ILE A 174 -13.54 8.79 -7.02
N LYS A 175 -14.65 9.50 -6.78
CA LYS A 175 -15.50 10.03 -7.83
C LYS A 175 -14.74 11.02 -8.72
N GLU A 176 -14.07 12.00 -8.14
CA GLU A 176 -13.27 13.00 -8.86
C GLU A 176 -12.15 12.33 -9.70
N ARG A 177 -11.49 11.29 -9.15
CA ARG A 177 -10.47 10.54 -9.87
C ARG A 177 -11.05 9.77 -11.07
N LYS A 178 -12.19 9.13 -10.89
CA LYS A 178 -12.89 8.44 -12.00
C LYS A 178 -13.31 9.40 -13.11
N GLU A 179 -13.85 10.55 -12.74
CA GLU A 179 -14.24 11.60 -13.72
C GLU A 179 -13.00 12.07 -14.52
N THR A 180 -11.88 12.31 -13.84
CA THR A 180 -10.61 12.70 -14.49
C THR A 180 -10.10 11.63 -15.46
N LEU A 181 -10.26 10.36 -15.12
CA LEU A 181 -9.85 9.22 -15.96
C LEU A 181 -10.90 8.87 -17.02
N SER A 182 -12.03 9.57 -17.08
CA SER A 182 -13.16 9.27 -17.96
C SER A 182 -13.70 7.84 -17.81
N ILE A 183 -13.72 7.33 -16.57
CA ILE A 183 -14.15 5.98 -16.22
C ILE A 183 -15.52 6.05 -15.54
N SER A 184 -16.44 5.24 -16.04
CA SER A 184 -17.81 5.10 -15.51
C SER A 184 -17.87 4.13 -14.31
#